data_df9030f79e08a5149f7bec1752c4939f
#
_entry.id   df9030f79e08a5149f7bec1752c4939f
#
_cell.length_a   1.000
_cell.length_b   1.000
_cell.length_c   1.000
_cell.angle_alpha   90.00
_cell.angle_beta   90.00
_cell.angle_gamma   90.00
#
_symmetry.space_group_name_H-M   'P 1'
#
loop_
_entity.id
_entity.type
_entity.pdbx_description
1 polymer ?
#
loop_
_entity_poly.entity_id
_entity_poly.type
_entity_poly.pdbx_seq_one_letter_code
_entity_poly.pdbx_strand_id
1 'polypeptide(L)'
;MKQILVCKSCETVLSKPVTILEEGKPNYPKPDWCDGGPMSGKGITLMSLKPMQYATKGPKTYLDFTPQYWMRLDDILDIVGKIKNDILWQGCCGPSGDYGPNRNCTCSEPVGSERNDCWTPKVFVPDPKATKWQSVKS
;
A
#
# COMPACT_ATOMS: atom_id res chain seq x y z
N MET A 1 0.76 -13.80 14.25
CA MET A 1 2.18 -13.47 13.99
C MET A 1 2.25 -12.16 13.24
N LYS A 2 3.10 -11.26 13.69
CA LYS A 2 3.26 -9.97 13.02
C LYS A 2 4.36 -10.03 11.97
N GLN A 3 4.22 -9.20 10.95
CA GLN A 3 5.20 -9.10 9.86
C GLN A 3 5.57 -7.64 9.62
N ILE A 4 6.76 -7.44 9.07
CA ILE A 4 7.21 -6.13 8.61
C ILE A 4 7.45 -6.17 7.12
N LEU A 5 7.20 -5.03 6.48
CA LEU A 5 7.52 -4.86 5.06
C LEU A 5 8.98 -4.44 4.92
N VAL A 6 9.69 -5.06 4.00
CA VAL A 6 11.14 -4.87 3.81
C VAL A 6 11.44 -4.63 2.33
N CYS A 7 12.37 -3.74 2.05
CA CYS A 7 12.86 -3.51 0.69
C CYS A 7 13.69 -4.71 0.21
N LYS A 8 13.37 -5.26 -0.96
CA LYS A 8 14.14 -6.38 -1.53
C LYS A 8 15.57 -6.01 -1.89
N SER A 9 15.79 -4.75 -2.29
CA SER A 9 17.10 -4.32 -2.75
C SER A 9 18.12 -4.15 -1.64
N CYS A 10 17.72 -3.54 -0.52
CA CYS A 10 18.65 -3.19 0.56
C CYS A 10 18.25 -3.71 1.93
N GLU A 11 17.12 -4.42 2.01
CA GLU A 11 16.60 -5.02 3.25
C GLU A 11 16.24 -4.01 4.34
N THR A 12 16.07 -2.75 3.99
CA THR A 12 15.59 -1.73 4.91
C THR A 12 14.15 -2.02 5.33
N VAL A 13 13.86 -1.90 6.62
CA VAL A 13 12.51 -2.05 7.14
C VAL A 13 11.69 -0.83 6.74
N LEU A 14 10.53 -1.06 6.14
CA LEU A 14 9.68 -0.01 5.59
C LEU A 14 8.41 0.24 6.40
N SER A 15 8.03 -0.69 7.25
CA SER A 15 6.78 -0.60 8.01
C SER A 15 6.95 -0.96 9.47
N LYS A 16 5.96 -0.53 10.26
CA LYS A 16 5.76 -1.04 11.61
C LYS A 16 5.30 -2.49 11.53
N PRO A 17 5.44 -3.28 12.62
CA PRO A 17 4.89 -4.63 12.65
C PRO A 17 3.38 -4.59 12.44
N VAL A 18 2.88 -5.42 11.53
CA VAL A 18 1.45 -5.50 11.20
C VAL A 18 0.97 -6.94 11.21
N THR A 19 -0.32 -7.11 11.43
CA THR A 19 -1.01 -8.39 11.27
C THR A 19 -1.67 -8.40 9.91
N ILE A 20 -1.35 -9.41 9.09
CA ILE A 20 -1.94 -9.54 7.76
C ILE A 20 -3.19 -10.43 7.88
N LEU A 21 -4.33 -9.89 7.46
CA LEU A 21 -5.58 -10.63 7.37
C LEU A 21 -5.83 -10.97 5.91
N GLU A 22 -6.02 -12.26 5.63
CA GLU A 22 -6.16 -12.77 4.27
C GLU A 22 -7.63 -12.84 3.85
N GLU A 23 -7.93 -12.40 2.64
CA GLU A 23 -9.25 -12.53 2.04
C GLU A 23 -9.67 -14.01 2.02
N GLY A 24 -10.92 -14.28 2.35
CA GLY A 24 -11.45 -15.64 2.43
C GLY A 24 -11.34 -16.28 3.79
N LYS A 25 -10.67 -15.66 4.75
CA LYS A 25 -10.58 -16.15 6.12
C LYS A 25 -11.71 -15.54 6.97
N PRO A 26 -12.16 -16.26 8.04
CA PRO A 26 -13.32 -15.80 8.83
C PRO A 26 -13.17 -14.43 9.48
N ASN A 27 -11.95 -14.02 9.81
CA ASN A 27 -11.68 -12.75 10.46
C ASN A 27 -11.40 -11.60 9.49
N TYR A 28 -11.55 -11.83 8.18
CA TYR A 28 -11.29 -10.79 7.18
C TYR A 28 -12.42 -9.75 7.23
N PRO A 29 -12.11 -8.47 7.53
CA PRO A 29 -13.14 -7.43 7.53
C PRO A 29 -13.55 -7.11 6.10
N LYS A 30 -14.79 -6.62 5.92
CA LYS A 30 -15.19 -6.02 4.65
C LYS A 30 -14.46 -4.69 4.51
N PRO A 31 -13.58 -4.52 3.52
CA PRO A 31 -12.96 -3.22 3.31
C PRO A 31 -14.02 -2.18 3.01
N ASP A 32 -13.90 -1.04 3.70
CA ASP A 32 -14.77 0.08 3.44
C ASP A 32 -14.08 1.00 2.43
N TRP A 33 -14.62 1.07 1.23
CA TRP A 33 -14.09 1.91 0.15
C TRP A 33 -14.50 3.37 0.32
N CYS A 34 -14.75 3.81 1.56
CA CYS A 34 -15.11 5.18 1.85
C CYS A 34 -14.00 6.14 1.45
N ASP A 35 -14.40 7.21 0.77
CA ASP A 35 -13.48 8.24 0.32
C ASP A 35 -12.79 8.91 1.50
N GLY A 36 -11.46 8.97 1.43
CA GLY A 36 -10.65 9.64 2.43
C GLY A 36 -10.47 8.92 3.74
N GLY A 37 -11.03 7.73 3.90
CA GLY A 37 -10.90 6.94 5.13
C GLY A 37 -9.87 5.83 5.03
N PRO A 38 -9.33 5.36 6.15
CA PRO A 38 -8.46 4.18 6.17
C PRO A 38 -9.29 2.92 5.91
N MET A 39 -8.68 1.93 5.25
CA MET A 39 -9.34 0.66 4.94
C MET A 39 -9.34 -0.32 6.11
N SER A 40 -8.48 -0.11 7.08
CA SER A 40 -8.29 -1.06 8.19
C SER A 40 -7.90 -0.32 9.46
N GLY A 41 -7.91 -1.03 10.59
CA GLY A 41 -7.40 -0.50 11.85
C GLY A 41 -5.88 -0.40 11.86
N LYS A 42 -5.34 0.32 12.83
CA LYS A 42 -3.89 0.44 13.00
C LYS A 42 -3.26 -0.94 13.21
N GLY A 43 -2.14 -1.18 12.54
CA GLY A 43 -1.43 -2.44 12.62
C GLY A 43 -2.09 -3.58 11.86
N ILE A 44 -3.12 -3.32 11.07
CA ILE A 44 -3.81 -4.32 10.28
C ILE A 44 -3.58 -4.05 8.80
N THR A 45 -3.05 -5.05 8.10
CA THR A 45 -2.90 -5.03 6.64
C THR A 45 -3.84 -6.07 6.04
N LEU A 46 -4.56 -5.68 5.00
CA LEU A 46 -5.48 -6.60 4.31
C LEU A 46 -4.81 -7.17 3.07
N MET A 47 -4.89 -8.49 2.89
CA MET A 47 -4.42 -9.15 1.67
C MET A 47 -5.61 -9.52 0.82
N SER A 48 -5.66 -8.99 -0.39
CA SER A 48 -6.74 -9.24 -1.34
C SER A 48 -6.27 -10.13 -2.49
N LEU A 49 -7.16 -11.01 -2.94
CA LEU A 49 -6.95 -11.86 -4.11
C LEU A 49 -7.40 -11.15 -5.40
N LYS A 50 -7.92 -9.95 -5.28
CA LYS A 50 -8.35 -9.13 -6.41
C LYS A 50 -7.70 -7.76 -6.34
N PRO A 51 -7.37 -7.15 -7.50
CA PRO A 51 -6.84 -5.79 -7.50
C PRO A 51 -7.85 -4.80 -6.93
N MET A 52 -7.34 -3.70 -6.38
CA MET A 52 -8.16 -2.60 -5.92
C MET A 52 -9.00 -2.05 -7.08
N GLN A 53 -10.30 -1.86 -6.83
CA GLN A 53 -11.19 -1.28 -7.83
C GLN A 53 -10.98 0.23 -7.91
N TYR A 54 -11.12 0.77 -9.10
CA TYR A 54 -10.98 2.19 -9.36
C TYR A 54 -12.35 2.84 -9.46
N ALA A 55 -12.45 4.04 -8.92
CA ALA A 55 -13.67 4.84 -9.00
C ALA A 55 -13.91 5.38 -10.41
N THR A 56 -12.87 5.43 -11.25
CA THR A 56 -12.95 5.95 -12.60
C THR A 56 -12.58 4.89 -13.63
N LYS A 57 -13.27 4.90 -14.77
CA LYS A 57 -12.90 4.07 -15.91
C LYS A 57 -11.68 4.70 -16.57
N GLY A 58 -10.52 4.13 -16.31
CA GLY A 58 -9.27 4.60 -16.88
C GLY A 58 -8.48 3.46 -17.51
N PRO A 59 -7.36 3.77 -18.14
CA PRO A 59 -6.45 2.75 -18.64
C PRO A 59 -5.96 1.89 -17.49
N LYS A 60 -5.45 0.70 -17.81
CA LYS A 60 -4.85 -0.19 -16.81
C LYS A 60 -3.81 0.56 -15.99
N THR A 61 -3.86 0.39 -14.69
CA THR A 61 -2.95 1.04 -13.78
C THR A 61 -1.90 0.06 -13.29
N TYR A 62 -0.92 0.57 -12.54
CA TYR A 62 0.12 -0.25 -11.92
C TYR A 62 -0.42 -1.12 -10.77
N LEU A 63 -1.69 -0.98 -10.41
CA LEU A 63 -2.30 -1.71 -9.31
C LEU A 63 -3.11 -2.93 -9.78
N ASP A 64 -2.76 -3.51 -10.92
CA ASP A 64 -3.45 -4.68 -11.47
C ASP A 64 -2.90 -6.04 -10.99
N PHE A 65 -1.88 -6.04 -10.14
CA PHE A 65 -1.25 -7.27 -9.66
C PHE A 65 -2.01 -7.90 -8.49
N THR A 66 -1.84 -9.20 -8.29
CA THR A 66 -2.41 -9.96 -7.17
C THR A 66 -1.40 -11.02 -6.68
N PRO A 67 -1.41 -11.42 -5.40
CA PRO A 67 -2.21 -10.80 -4.33
C PRO A 67 -1.80 -9.36 -4.10
N GLN A 68 -2.73 -8.57 -3.57
CA GLN A 68 -2.46 -7.17 -3.31
C GLN A 68 -2.62 -6.90 -1.82
N TYR A 69 -1.69 -6.16 -1.23
CA TYR A 69 -1.73 -5.80 0.18
C TYR A 69 -2.17 -4.36 0.33
N TRP A 70 -3.09 -4.12 1.26
CA TRP A 70 -3.63 -2.80 1.53
C TRP A 70 -3.23 -2.40 2.93
N MET A 71 -2.24 -1.52 3.02
CA MET A 71 -1.66 -1.07 4.28
C MET A 71 -2.19 0.29 4.67
N ARG A 72 -2.30 0.50 5.97
CA ARG A 72 -2.60 1.81 6.50
C ARG A 72 -1.38 2.72 6.33
N LEU A 73 -1.58 3.96 5.88
CA LEU A 73 -0.47 4.91 5.69
C LEU A 73 0.30 5.16 7.00
N ASP A 74 -0.40 5.14 8.14
CA ASP A 74 0.22 5.34 9.46
C ASP A 74 1.20 4.23 9.83
N ASP A 75 1.12 3.07 9.21
CA ASP A 75 1.98 1.93 9.51
C ASP A 75 3.26 1.94 8.67
N ILE A 76 3.39 2.86 7.73
CA ILE A 76 4.59 3.04 6.93
C ILE A 76 5.55 3.96 7.67
N LEU A 77 6.82 3.58 7.75
CA LEU A 77 7.83 4.36 8.47
C LEU A 77 8.18 5.66 7.74
N ASP A 78 8.57 6.66 8.50
CA ASP A 78 8.91 7.99 7.97
C ASP A 78 10.10 7.98 7.01
N ILE A 79 10.96 6.95 7.07
CA ILE A 79 12.09 6.81 6.15
C ILE A 79 11.66 6.51 4.73
N VAL A 80 10.42 6.02 4.54
CA VAL A 80 9.89 5.78 3.20
C VAL A 80 9.59 7.14 2.55
N GLY A 81 10.38 7.46 1.53
CA GLY A 81 10.31 8.76 0.89
C GLY A 81 9.19 8.89 -0.12
N LYS A 82 9.09 10.08 -0.68
CA LYS A 82 8.15 10.41 -1.76
C LYS A 82 8.96 10.68 -3.02
N ILE A 83 8.59 10.00 -4.11
CA ILE A 83 9.28 10.18 -5.38
C ILE A 83 8.93 11.55 -5.95
N LYS A 84 9.93 12.34 -6.29
CA LYS A 84 9.75 13.70 -6.82
C LYS A 84 9.43 13.64 -8.31
N ASN A 85 8.17 13.39 -8.61
CA ASN A 85 7.66 13.40 -9.98
C ASN A 85 6.18 13.77 -9.91
N ASP A 86 5.83 14.96 -10.36
CA ASP A 86 4.48 15.52 -10.21
C ASP A 86 3.39 14.62 -10.77
N ILE A 87 3.68 13.89 -11.84
CA ILE A 87 2.67 13.04 -12.46
C ILE A 87 2.23 11.92 -11.54
N LEU A 88 3.13 11.43 -10.66
CA LEU A 88 2.83 10.37 -9.72
C LEU A 88 1.93 10.82 -8.56
N TRP A 89 1.79 12.14 -8.39
CA TRP A 89 1.04 12.73 -7.28
C TRP A 89 -0.25 13.40 -7.73
N GLN A 90 -0.68 13.13 -8.96
CA GLN A 90 -1.91 13.72 -9.48
C GLN A 90 -3.16 13.07 -8.87
N GLY A 91 -4.15 13.90 -8.61
CA GLY A 91 -5.44 13.55 -8.06
C GLY A 91 -6.17 14.83 -7.66
N CYS A 92 -7.45 14.72 -7.35
CA CYS A 92 -8.29 15.88 -7.02
C CYS A 92 -7.83 16.54 -5.71
N CYS A 93 -7.59 15.73 -4.69
CA CYS A 93 -7.25 16.18 -3.32
C CYS A 93 -5.91 15.62 -2.84
N GLY A 94 -5.30 14.74 -3.61
CA GLY A 94 -4.06 14.05 -3.28
C GLY A 94 -3.77 12.98 -4.32
N PRO A 95 -2.74 12.15 -4.11
CA PRO A 95 -2.34 11.17 -5.12
C PRO A 95 -3.40 10.08 -5.30
N SER A 96 -3.77 9.80 -6.54
CA SER A 96 -4.67 8.70 -6.88
C SER A 96 -3.98 7.34 -6.83
N GLY A 97 -2.65 7.33 -6.99
CA GLY A 97 -1.87 6.10 -7.05
C GLY A 97 -1.92 5.40 -8.40
N ASP A 98 -2.58 5.98 -9.39
CA ASP A 98 -2.83 5.33 -10.68
C ASP A 98 -1.67 5.41 -11.66
N TYR A 99 -0.67 6.24 -11.38
CA TYR A 99 0.42 6.55 -12.31
C TYR A 99 1.72 5.80 -12.00
N GLY A 100 1.69 4.88 -11.05
CA GLY A 100 2.84 4.07 -10.68
C GLY A 100 3.28 4.26 -9.24
N PRO A 101 4.30 3.53 -8.80
CA PRO A 101 4.83 3.68 -7.45
C PRO A 101 5.31 5.11 -7.22
N ASN A 102 4.81 5.73 -6.13
CA ASN A 102 5.13 7.12 -5.79
C ASN A 102 5.91 7.25 -4.48
N ARG A 103 6.19 6.14 -3.81
CA ARG A 103 7.00 6.11 -2.60
C ARG A 103 8.25 5.27 -2.84
N ASN A 104 9.37 5.68 -2.25
CA ASN A 104 10.64 4.98 -2.44
C ASN A 104 11.35 4.67 -1.11
N CYS A 105 12.22 3.67 -1.16
CA CYS A 105 13.14 3.33 -0.09
C CYS A 105 14.29 4.32 -0.04
N THR A 106 15.05 4.31 1.05
CA THR A 106 16.27 5.10 1.20
C THR A 106 17.32 4.76 0.14
N CYS A 107 17.26 3.56 -0.45
CA CYS A 107 18.13 3.17 -1.58
C CYS A 107 17.62 3.66 -2.93
N SER A 108 16.57 4.49 -2.95
CA SER A 108 15.91 5.06 -4.12
C SER A 108 15.04 4.09 -4.92
N GLU A 109 14.91 2.83 -4.48
CA GLU A 109 14.02 1.87 -5.15
C GLU A 109 12.55 2.25 -4.92
N PRO A 110 11.73 2.36 -5.98
CA PRO A 110 10.29 2.52 -5.81
C PRO A 110 9.70 1.31 -5.10
N VAL A 111 8.97 1.52 -3.99
CA VAL A 111 8.50 0.40 -3.16
C VAL A 111 6.99 0.27 -3.09
N GLY A 112 6.25 1.25 -3.57
CA GLY A 112 4.80 1.14 -3.57
C GLY A 112 4.09 2.43 -3.88
N SER A 113 2.77 2.35 -3.84
CA SER A 113 1.89 3.45 -4.23
C SER A 113 1.04 3.90 -3.06
N GLU A 114 1.13 5.19 -2.74
CA GLU A 114 0.21 5.83 -1.81
C GLU A 114 -1.01 6.32 -2.58
N ARG A 115 -2.20 5.96 -2.08
CA ARG A 115 -3.46 6.51 -2.54
C ARG A 115 -4.05 7.34 -1.40
N ASN A 116 -4.33 8.59 -1.66
CA ASN A 116 -4.81 9.51 -0.64
C ASN A 116 -5.62 10.64 -1.29
N ASP A 117 -6.43 10.29 -2.26
CA ASP A 117 -7.32 11.21 -2.96
C ASP A 117 -8.69 11.18 -2.30
N CYS A 118 -9.52 12.18 -2.55
CA CYS A 118 -10.88 12.25 -2.04
C CYS A 118 -11.79 11.13 -2.59
N TRP A 119 -11.40 10.51 -3.68
CA TRP A 119 -12.13 9.40 -4.33
C TRP A 119 -11.55 8.04 -3.99
N THR A 120 -10.56 7.96 -3.12
CA THR A 120 -9.89 6.70 -2.78
C THR A 120 -9.77 6.56 -1.27
N PRO A 121 -9.68 5.33 -0.75
CA PRO A 121 -9.29 5.16 0.65
C PRO A 121 -7.84 5.60 0.84
N LYS A 122 -7.49 5.96 2.08
CA LYS A 122 -6.10 6.26 2.43
C LYS A 122 -5.36 4.94 2.63
N VAL A 123 -4.49 4.61 1.69
CA VAL A 123 -3.86 3.29 1.67
C VAL A 123 -2.47 3.36 1.01
N PHE A 124 -1.58 2.49 1.47
CA PHE A 124 -0.33 2.20 0.81
C PHE A 124 -0.38 0.79 0.24
N VAL A 125 -0.08 0.66 -1.04
CA VAL A 125 -0.04 -0.63 -1.73
C VAL A 125 1.42 -0.95 -2.07
N PRO A 126 2.08 -1.88 -1.35
CA PRO A 126 3.46 -2.23 -1.64
C PRO A 126 3.59 -2.90 -3.00
N ASP A 127 4.68 -2.58 -3.70
CA ASP A 127 5.01 -3.21 -4.98
C ASP A 127 5.65 -4.58 -4.71
N PRO A 128 5.03 -5.69 -5.16
CA PRO A 128 5.56 -7.02 -4.88
C PRO A 128 6.90 -7.30 -5.54
N LYS A 129 7.27 -6.54 -6.56
CA LYS A 129 8.57 -6.68 -7.22
C LYS A 129 9.69 -6.07 -6.39
N ALA A 130 9.39 -5.10 -5.54
CA ALA A 130 10.38 -4.32 -4.79
C ALA A 130 10.36 -4.59 -3.30
N THR A 131 9.35 -5.30 -2.79
CA THR A 131 9.15 -5.52 -1.36
C THR A 131 8.91 -6.99 -1.02
N LYS A 132 9.17 -7.32 0.23
CA LYS A 132 8.87 -8.65 0.77
C LYS A 132 8.39 -8.52 2.20
N TRP A 133 7.65 -9.51 2.67
CA TRP A 133 7.22 -9.59 4.06
C TRP A 133 8.22 -10.45 4.86
N GLN A 134 8.51 -10.00 6.06
CA GLN A 134 9.41 -10.71 6.97
C GLN A 134 8.72 -10.86 8.33
N SER A 135 8.70 -12.07 8.86
CA SER A 135 8.12 -12.35 10.17
C SER A 135 8.94 -11.67 11.27
N VAL A 136 8.23 -11.09 12.23
CA VAL A 136 8.85 -10.48 13.40
C VAL A 136 8.83 -11.49 14.53
N LYS A 137 10.00 -11.78 15.08
CA LYS A 137 10.08 -12.61 16.29
C LYS A 137 9.64 -11.77 17.49
N SER A 138 8.61 -12.24 18.14
CA SER A 138 8.11 -11.64 19.36
C SER A 138 8.97 -12.05 20.54
#